data_6e2246d0764ce6ca4f08ace433db2e71
#
_entry.id   6e2246d0764ce6ca4f08ace433db2e71
#
_cell.length_a   1.000
_cell.length_b   1.000
_cell.length_c   1.000
_cell.angle_alpha   90.00
_cell.angle_beta   90.00
_cell.angle_gamma   90.00
#
_symmetry.space_group_name_H-M   'P 1'
#
loop_
_entity.id
_entity.type
_entity.pdbx_description
1 polymer ?
#
loop_
_entity_poly.entity_id
_entity_poly.type
_entity_poly.pdbx_seq_one_letter_code
_entity_poly.pdbx_strand_id
1 'polypeptide(L)'
;MSVVGGLDAVRERAWRGGQPALLRTVYVEGSVLLKRDQHMVRAYAERGLRVSGASLELKDVRVVARRPGIVWLMMVDELGPLVARARGGGTLALPDDQPSRHLLELRREAGSWQIAAVWAR
;
A
#
# COMPACT_ATOMS: atom_id res chain seq x y z
N MET A 1 -6.54 -12.86 -9.83
CA MET A 1 -6.18 -11.80 -8.87
C MET A 1 -5.58 -10.63 -9.62
N SER A 2 -5.98 -9.42 -9.29
CA SER A 2 -5.42 -8.23 -9.95
C SER A 2 -4.00 -7.93 -9.48
N VAL A 3 -3.22 -7.25 -10.32
CA VAL A 3 -1.87 -6.81 -9.96
C VAL A 3 -1.93 -5.90 -8.72
N VAL A 4 -2.85 -4.94 -8.72
CA VAL A 4 -3.00 -3.99 -7.60
C VAL A 4 -3.37 -4.73 -6.32
N GLY A 5 -4.30 -5.68 -6.39
CA GLY A 5 -4.69 -6.49 -5.23
C GLY A 5 -3.54 -7.30 -4.66
N GLY A 6 -2.69 -7.86 -5.53
CA GLY A 6 -1.50 -8.59 -5.11
C GLY A 6 -0.48 -7.70 -4.41
N LEU A 7 -0.24 -6.52 -4.95
CA LEU A 7 0.66 -5.54 -4.33
C LEU A 7 0.12 -5.06 -2.98
N ASP A 8 -1.18 -4.81 -2.91
CA ASP A 8 -1.83 -4.40 -1.67
C ASP A 8 -1.73 -5.49 -0.59
N ALA A 9 -1.87 -6.76 -0.96
CA ALA A 9 -1.73 -7.87 -0.03
C ALA A 9 -0.33 -7.93 0.60
N VAL A 10 0.72 -7.67 -0.20
CA VAL A 10 2.10 -7.60 0.31
C VAL A 10 2.26 -6.41 1.25
N ARG A 11 1.71 -5.26 0.88
CA ARG A 11 1.76 -4.05 1.70
C ARG A 11 1.08 -4.29 3.07
N GLU A 12 -0.09 -4.92 3.07
CA GLU A 12 -0.80 -5.26 4.30
C GLU A 12 0.03 -6.17 5.20
N ARG A 13 0.71 -7.17 4.63
CA ARG A 13 1.60 -8.05 5.40
C ARG A 13 2.77 -7.30 6.00
N ALA A 14 3.35 -6.32 5.28
CA ALA A 14 4.44 -5.50 5.79
C ALA A 14 4.03 -4.72 7.04
N TRP A 15 2.85 -4.13 7.02
CA TRP A 15 2.30 -3.39 8.15
C TRP A 15 1.95 -4.30 9.33
N ARG A 16 1.29 -5.41 9.05
CA ARG A 16 0.87 -6.36 10.09
C ARG A 16 2.07 -7.01 10.79
N GLY A 17 3.12 -7.32 10.05
CA GLY A 17 4.33 -7.95 10.59
C GLY A 17 5.41 -6.99 11.03
N GLY A 18 5.25 -5.70 10.78
CA GLY A 18 6.30 -4.71 11.05
C GLY A 18 7.56 -4.97 10.22
N GLN A 19 7.38 -5.33 8.94
CA GLN A 19 8.46 -5.77 8.05
C GLN A 19 8.61 -4.80 6.86
N PRO A 20 9.31 -3.66 7.04
CA PRO A 20 9.44 -2.66 5.97
C PRO A 20 10.12 -3.20 4.71
N ALA A 21 10.99 -4.20 4.83
CA ALA A 21 11.68 -4.78 3.67
C ALA A 21 10.73 -5.40 2.64
N LEU A 22 9.54 -5.86 3.04
CA LEU A 22 8.55 -6.42 2.12
C LEU A 22 8.05 -5.37 1.12
N LEU A 23 8.11 -4.10 1.46
CA LEU A 23 7.63 -3.02 0.61
C LEU A 23 8.47 -2.83 -0.66
N ARG A 24 9.67 -3.39 -0.70
CA ARG A 24 10.55 -3.32 -1.88
C ARG A 24 9.96 -4.03 -3.10
N THR A 25 9.05 -4.97 -2.90
CA THR A 25 8.37 -5.65 -3.99
C THR A 25 7.09 -4.94 -4.41
N VAL A 26 6.63 -3.97 -3.63
CA VAL A 26 5.40 -3.20 -3.91
C VAL A 26 5.70 -1.95 -4.71
N TYR A 27 6.74 -1.21 -4.32
CA TYR A 27 7.09 0.09 -4.89
C TYR A 27 8.38 0.03 -5.70
N VAL A 28 8.48 0.89 -6.70
CA VAL A 28 9.69 1.05 -7.49
C VAL A 28 10.84 1.49 -6.58
N GLU A 29 12.01 0.87 -6.74
CA GLU A 29 13.21 1.20 -5.98
C GLU A 29 13.55 2.67 -6.13
N GLY A 30 13.89 3.32 -5.01
CA GLY A 30 14.24 4.74 -4.99
C GLY A 30 13.04 5.68 -5.00
N SER A 31 11.81 5.16 -5.10
CA SER A 31 10.62 6.01 -5.12
C SER A 31 10.37 6.66 -3.76
N VAL A 32 9.74 7.83 -3.78
CA VAL A 32 9.34 8.54 -2.56
C VAL A 32 8.35 7.70 -1.74
N LEU A 33 7.44 7.01 -2.43
CA LEU A 33 6.45 6.15 -1.78
C LEU A 33 7.09 5.01 -0.99
N LEU A 34 8.11 4.38 -1.57
CA LEU A 34 8.84 3.31 -0.87
C LEU A 34 9.47 3.82 0.41
N LYS A 35 10.18 4.93 0.34
CA LYS A 35 10.85 5.53 1.48
C LYS A 35 9.86 5.92 2.57
N ARG A 36 8.75 6.55 2.18
CA ARG A 36 7.75 7.03 3.12
C ARG A 36 7.04 5.89 3.83
N ASP A 37 6.60 4.88 3.08
CA ASP A 37 5.87 3.74 3.65
C ASP A 37 6.80 2.90 4.54
N GLN A 38 8.05 2.67 4.11
CA GLN A 38 9.06 1.98 4.94
C GLN A 38 9.32 2.73 6.24
N HIS A 39 9.45 4.06 6.16
CA HIS A 39 9.67 4.89 7.34
C HIS A 39 8.52 4.76 8.34
N MET A 40 7.28 4.79 7.86
CA MET A 40 6.09 4.68 8.71
C MET A 40 5.98 3.30 9.35
N VAL A 41 6.18 2.23 8.59
CA VAL A 41 6.16 0.86 9.14
C VAL A 41 7.23 0.71 10.23
N ARG A 42 8.44 1.23 9.97
CA ARG A 42 9.55 1.17 10.92
C ARG A 42 9.24 1.96 12.19
N ALA A 43 8.69 3.17 12.04
CA ALA A 43 8.35 4.02 13.19
C ALA A 43 7.31 3.36 14.11
N TYR A 44 6.30 2.72 13.52
CA TYR A 44 5.30 1.97 14.30
C TYR A 44 5.94 0.76 14.98
N ALA A 45 6.76 0.02 14.24
CA ALA A 45 7.44 -1.17 14.76
C ALA A 45 8.36 -0.84 15.96
N GLU A 46 9.08 0.28 15.88
CA GLU A 46 9.95 0.74 16.95
C GLU A 46 9.19 1.08 18.24
N ARG A 47 7.93 1.46 18.11
CA ARG A 47 7.03 1.69 19.24
C ARG A 47 6.37 0.41 19.75
N GLY A 48 6.72 -0.74 19.18
CA GLY A 48 6.10 -2.00 19.52
C GLY A 48 4.68 -2.16 18.96
N LEU A 49 4.31 -1.37 17.95
CA LEU A 49 2.98 -1.39 17.36
C LEU A 49 2.99 -2.15 16.03
N ARG A 50 1.91 -2.86 15.78
CA ARG A 50 1.61 -3.51 14.50
C ARG A 50 0.24 -3.09 14.04
N VAL A 51 0.07 -2.86 12.75
CA VAL A 51 -1.20 -2.40 12.18
C VAL A 51 -1.83 -3.51 11.36
N SER A 52 -3.06 -3.89 11.70
CA SER A 52 -3.86 -4.85 10.94
C SER A 52 -4.99 -4.12 10.21
N GLY A 53 -5.49 -4.73 9.15
CA GLY A 53 -6.61 -4.19 8.39
C GLY A 53 -6.20 -3.20 7.32
N ALA A 54 -4.91 -3.11 6.97
CA ALA A 54 -4.41 -2.15 5.98
C ALA A 54 -4.72 -2.53 4.53
N SER A 55 -5.65 -3.46 4.31
CA SER A 55 -6.11 -3.84 2.97
C SER A 55 -7.03 -2.79 2.37
N LEU A 56 -6.82 -2.48 1.09
CA LEU A 56 -7.69 -1.58 0.34
C LEU A 56 -8.87 -2.36 -0.26
N GLU A 57 -10.06 -1.81 -0.12
CA GLU A 57 -11.20 -2.23 -0.90
C GLU A 57 -11.20 -1.45 -2.21
N LEU A 58 -11.04 -2.16 -3.33
CA LEU A 58 -11.01 -1.55 -4.66
C LEU A 58 -12.43 -1.51 -5.21
N LYS A 59 -13.00 -0.31 -5.28
CA LYS A 59 -14.40 -0.12 -5.70
C LYS A 59 -14.54 0.06 -7.20
N ASP A 60 -13.55 0.66 -7.84
CA ASP A 60 -13.54 0.88 -9.29
C ASP A 60 -12.09 0.98 -9.73
N VAL A 61 -11.72 0.25 -10.78
CA VAL A 61 -10.37 0.28 -11.32
C VAL A 61 -10.45 0.32 -12.84
N ARG A 62 -9.88 1.36 -13.46
CA ARG A 62 -9.87 1.51 -14.92
C ARG A 62 -8.50 1.88 -15.43
N VAL A 63 -8.10 1.25 -16.54
CA VAL A 63 -6.90 1.64 -17.26
C VAL A 63 -7.22 2.92 -18.04
N VAL A 64 -6.47 3.98 -17.79
CA VAL A 64 -6.68 5.27 -18.48
C VAL A 64 -5.61 5.55 -19.51
N ALA A 65 -4.43 4.93 -19.39
CA ALA A 65 -3.36 5.03 -20.40
C ALA A 65 -2.38 3.88 -20.21
N ARG A 66 -1.69 3.53 -21.29
CA ARG A 66 -0.61 2.54 -21.23
C ARG A 66 0.47 2.84 -22.23
N ARG A 67 1.69 2.43 -21.86
CA ARG A 67 2.87 2.39 -22.75
C ARG A 67 3.63 1.11 -22.43
N PRO A 68 4.56 0.68 -23.26
CA PRO A 68 5.38 -0.50 -22.92
C PRO A 68 6.00 -0.38 -21.55
N GLY A 69 5.68 -1.33 -20.66
CA GLY A 69 6.19 -1.35 -19.29
C GLY A 69 5.58 -0.32 -18.32
N ILE A 70 4.58 0.45 -18.75
CA ILE A 70 3.92 1.45 -17.87
C ILE A 70 2.42 1.40 -18.08
N VAL A 71 1.67 1.41 -16.98
CA VAL A 71 0.19 1.46 -17.01
C VAL A 71 -0.26 2.50 -16.00
N TRP A 72 -1.20 3.34 -16.42
CA TRP A 72 -1.86 4.30 -15.52
C TRP A 72 -3.28 3.83 -15.26
N LEU A 73 -3.63 3.73 -13.98
CA LEU A 73 -4.95 3.30 -13.51
C LEU A 73 -5.62 4.43 -12.75
N MET A 74 -6.90 4.65 -13.03
CA MET A 74 -7.74 5.45 -12.14
C MET A 74 -8.51 4.47 -11.28
N MET A 75 -8.48 4.68 -9.96
CA MET A 75 -9.17 3.81 -9.04
C MET A 75 -9.86 4.58 -7.93
N VAL A 76 -10.95 4.00 -7.45
CA VAL A 76 -11.60 4.41 -6.21
C VAL A 76 -11.32 3.32 -5.19
N ASP A 77 -10.76 3.71 -4.06
CA ASP A 77 -10.41 2.77 -3.01
C ASP A 77 -10.81 3.30 -1.63
N GLU A 78 -10.93 2.38 -0.70
CA GLU A 78 -11.21 2.69 0.70
C GLU A 78 -10.37 1.73 1.54
N LEU A 79 -9.62 2.29 2.48
CA LEU A 79 -8.85 1.49 3.42
C LEU A 79 -9.81 0.90 4.45
N GLY A 80 -9.69 -0.40 4.71
CA GLY A 80 -10.51 -1.07 5.71
C GLY A 80 -10.26 -0.55 7.12
N PRO A 81 -11.08 -0.96 8.10
CA PRO A 81 -10.86 -0.57 9.49
C PRO A 81 -9.47 -0.97 9.95
N LEU A 82 -8.72 -0.02 10.49
CA LEU A 82 -7.36 -0.23 10.97
C LEU A 82 -7.33 -0.39 12.46
N VAL A 83 -6.54 -1.34 12.94
CA VAL A 83 -6.30 -1.55 14.37
C VAL A 83 -4.79 -1.60 14.61
N ALA A 84 -4.30 -0.72 15.46
CA ALA A 84 -2.92 -0.79 15.96
C ALA A 84 -2.89 -1.68 17.19
N ARG A 85 -1.96 -2.64 17.22
CA ARG A 85 -1.79 -3.56 18.35
C ARG A 85 -0.46 -3.30 19.03
N ALA A 86 -0.51 -3.14 20.34
CA ALA A 86 0.68 -2.99 21.15
C ALA A 86 1.24 -4.36 21.56
N ARG A 87 2.52 -4.39 21.86
CA ARG A 87 3.24 -5.61 22.26
C ARG A 87 2.60 -6.30 23.47
N GLY A 88 2.00 -5.58 24.39
CA GLY A 88 1.32 -6.15 25.57
C GLY A 88 -0.10 -6.62 25.33
N GLY A 89 -0.60 -6.59 24.10
CA GLY A 89 -1.95 -7.03 23.74
C GLY A 89 -3.01 -5.93 23.69
N GLY A 90 -2.66 -4.69 24.07
CA GLY A 90 -3.58 -3.57 23.94
C GLY A 90 -3.84 -3.24 22.46
N THR A 91 -5.05 -2.76 22.16
CA THR A 91 -5.43 -2.38 20.79
C THR A 91 -5.97 -0.96 20.77
N LEU A 92 -5.76 -0.29 19.65
CA LEU A 92 -6.29 1.04 19.38
C LEU A 92 -6.89 1.06 17.98
N ALA A 93 -8.19 1.35 17.90
CA ALA A 93 -8.84 1.57 16.62
C ALA A 93 -8.37 2.91 16.05
N LEU A 94 -7.93 2.88 14.79
CA LEU A 94 -7.53 4.10 14.08
C LEU A 94 -8.76 4.69 13.38
N PRO A 95 -8.74 6.01 13.03
CA PRO A 95 -9.87 6.63 12.34
C PRO A 95 -10.24 5.89 11.06
N ASP A 96 -11.54 5.81 10.77
CA ASP A 96 -12.05 5.22 9.54
C ASP A 96 -11.61 6.03 8.33
N ASP A 97 -11.33 5.32 7.24
CA ASP A 97 -11.04 5.94 5.96
C ASP A 97 -12.34 6.25 5.22
N GLN A 98 -12.24 7.09 4.21
CA GLN A 98 -13.32 7.40 3.28
C GLN A 98 -12.92 6.94 1.89
N PRO A 99 -13.89 6.54 1.03
CA PRO A 99 -13.56 6.26 -0.35
C PRO A 99 -12.88 7.45 -1.00
N SER A 100 -11.79 7.21 -1.70
CA SER A 100 -11.03 8.24 -2.38
C SER A 100 -10.59 7.78 -3.76
N ARG A 101 -10.36 8.76 -4.65
CA ARG A 101 -9.94 8.51 -6.02
C ARG A 101 -8.46 8.76 -6.15
N HIS A 102 -7.77 7.82 -6.79
CA HIS A 102 -6.33 7.92 -7.02
C HIS A 102 -5.99 7.58 -8.47
N LEU A 103 -4.98 8.27 -8.99
CA LEU A 103 -4.31 7.89 -10.22
C LEU A 103 -3.03 7.14 -9.82
N LEU A 104 -2.86 5.93 -10.33
CA LEU A 104 -1.75 5.05 -10.01
C LEU A 104 -0.90 4.83 -11.24
N GLU A 105 0.42 5.01 -11.10
CA GLU A 105 1.36 4.61 -12.13
C GLU A 105 2.03 3.30 -11.73
N LEU A 106 1.86 2.26 -12.55
CA LEU A 106 2.53 0.99 -12.40
C LEU A 106 3.65 0.89 -13.42
N ARG A 107 4.82 0.42 -12.99
CA ARG A 107 5.94 0.12 -13.88
C ARG A 107 6.33 -1.34 -13.75
N ARG A 108 6.70 -1.93 -14.88
CA ARG A 108 7.21 -3.28 -14.92
C ARG A 108 8.72 -3.23 -14.73
N GLU A 109 9.16 -3.72 -13.58
CA GLU A 109 10.57 -3.79 -13.21
C GLU A 109 10.97 -5.26 -13.02
N ALA A 110 12.00 -5.72 -13.72
CA ALA A 110 12.51 -7.09 -13.61
C ALA A 110 11.40 -8.16 -13.72
N GLY A 111 10.44 -7.95 -14.61
CA GLY A 111 9.33 -8.87 -14.85
C GLY A 111 8.15 -8.74 -13.90
N SER A 112 8.21 -7.85 -12.93
CA SER A 112 7.13 -7.63 -11.96
C SER A 112 6.61 -6.21 -12.04
N TRP A 113 5.30 -6.06 -11.86
CA TRP A 113 4.67 -4.74 -11.77
C TRP A 113 4.85 -4.18 -10.38
N GLN A 114 5.23 -2.90 -10.30
CA GLN A 114 5.41 -2.18 -9.05
C GLN A 114 4.82 -0.78 -9.15
N ILE A 115 4.45 -0.22 -8.00
CA ILE A 115 3.88 1.13 -7.94
C ILE A 115 5.02 2.14 -8.02
N ALA A 116 4.95 3.02 -9.03
CA ALA A 116 5.93 4.10 -9.21
C ALA A 116 5.45 5.42 -8.60
N ALA A 117 4.14 5.70 -8.68
CA ALA A 117 3.58 6.94 -8.18
C ALA A 117 2.08 6.79 -7.91
N VAL A 118 1.58 7.61 -6.98
CA VAL A 118 0.15 7.71 -6.66
C VAL A 118 -0.20 9.18 -6.51
N TRP A 119 -1.25 9.61 -7.19
CA TRP A 119 -1.76 10.97 -7.08
C TRP A 119 -3.21 10.93 -6.60
N ALA A 120 -3.55 11.80 -5.65
CA ALA A 120 -4.93 12.02 -5.26
C ALA A 120 -5.69 12.74 -6.37
N ARG A 121 -6.97 12.37 -6.57
CA ARG A 121 -7.81 12.94 -7.62
C ARG A 121 -9.20 13.32 -7.11
#